data_3b86d284cbf54f2bf3dbfab867523461
#
_entry.id   3b86d284cbf54f2bf3dbfab867523461
#
_cell.length_a   1.000
_cell.length_b   1.000
_cell.length_c   1.000
_cell.angle_alpha   90.00
_cell.angle_beta   90.00
_cell.angle_gamma   90.00
#
_symmetry.space_group_name_H-M   'P 1'
#
loop_
_entity.id
_entity.type
_entity.pdbx_description
1 polymer ?
#
loop_
_entity_poly.entity_id
_entity_poly.type
_entity_poly.pdbx_seq_one_letter_code
_entity_poly.pdbx_strand_id
1 'polypeptide(L)'
;MDRNQLIPVKADAMDLPFEKAFFDAVISTDSYNYFGRDERYLDEKLLPFVKPGGYLYIAVPGMKKDCHDNLPKELLLSWTPEQLDYMHDVSYWTRIVGRCKGAEVIEVKQMKSNEEVWADWLAQDNEYAVGDRKSMEADGRKYLNFISIVLRKR
;
A
#
# COMPACT_ATOMS: atom_id res chain seq x y z
N MET A 1 -9.50 -0.80 23.19
CA MET A 1 -8.02 -0.65 23.18
C MET A 1 -7.67 0.36 24.27
N ASP A 2 -6.84 -0.01 25.22
CA ASP A 2 -6.40 0.92 26.24
C ASP A 2 -5.52 2.00 25.59
N ARG A 3 -5.77 3.29 25.91
CA ARG A 3 -4.99 4.41 25.37
C ARG A 3 -3.49 4.32 25.65
N ASN A 4 -3.12 3.58 26.70
CA ASN A 4 -1.71 3.31 27.06
C ASN A 4 -1.01 2.33 26.12
N GLN A 5 -1.73 1.65 25.21
CA GLN A 5 -1.18 0.70 24.24
C GLN A 5 -0.94 1.34 22.86
N LEU A 6 -1.38 2.59 22.63
CA LEU A 6 -1.16 3.32 21.39
C LEU A 6 -0.30 4.55 21.66
N ILE A 7 0.87 4.57 21.05
CA ILE A 7 1.83 5.67 21.16
C ILE A 7 1.92 6.35 19.80
N PRO A 8 1.26 7.51 19.59
CA PRO A 8 1.37 8.26 18.34
C PRO A 8 2.75 8.92 18.24
N VAL A 9 3.43 8.71 17.11
CA VAL A 9 4.72 9.36 16.79
C VAL A 9 4.59 10.03 15.42
N LYS A 10 4.86 11.34 15.37
CA LYS A 10 4.96 12.04 14.09
C LYS A 10 6.37 11.86 13.53
N ALA A 11 6.49 11.19 12.39
CA ALA A 11 7.77 10.92 11.74
C ALA A 11 7.64 10.95 10.21
N ASP A 12 8.77 11.18 9.55
CA ASP A 12 8.91 10.96 8.11
C ASP A 12 9.19 9.47 7.85
N ALA A 13 8.46 8.86 6.92
CA ALA A 13 8.70 7.48 6.53
C ALA A 13 10.12 7.22 5.98
N MET A 14 10.77 8.28 5.46
CA MET A 14 12.15 8.21 4.97
C MET A 14 13.20 8.35 6.07
N ASP A 15 12.80 8.78 7.29
CA ASP A 15 13.69 8.99 8.43
C ASP A 15 12.97 8.65 9.75
N LEU A 16 12.80 7.35 10.00
CA LEU A 16 12.06 6.83 11.15
C LEU A 16 12.92 6.92 12.42
N PRO A 17 12.40 7.52 13.53
CA PRO A 17 13.14 7.79 14.75
C PRO A 17 13.11 6.61 15.75
N PHE A 18 13.31 5.38 15.28
CA PHE A 18 13.24 4.19 16.11
C PHE A 18 14.59 3.49 16.22
N GLU A 19 14.76 2.69 17.26
CA GLU A 19 15.90 1.82 17.43
C GLU A 19 15.85 0.65 16.43
N LYS A 20 17.03 0.16 16.03
CA LYS A 20 17.11 -1.04 15.17
C LYS A 20 16.51 -2.26 15.87
N ALA A 21 15.88 -3.13 15.11
CA ALA A 21 15.25 -4.35 15.59
C ALA A 21 14.25 -4.10 16.75
N PHE A 22 13.46 -3.04 16.64
CA PHE A 22 12.49 -2.63 17.66
C PHE A 22 11.13 -3.33 17.48
N PHE A 23 10.63 -3.42 16.25
CA PHE A 23 9.28 -3.90 15.97
C PHE A 23 9.23 -5.40 15.68
N ASP A 24 8.25 -6.10 16.27
CA ASP A 24 7.90 -7.48 15.94
C ASP A 24 7.14 -7.57 14.62
N ALA A 25 6.34 -6.54 14.32
CA ALA A 25 5.63 -6.40 13.06
C ALA A 25 5.48 -4.92 12.66
N VAL A 26 5.41 -4.67 11.36
CA VAL A 26 5.06 -3.38 10.77
C VAL A 26 3.81 -3.56 9.91
N ILE A 27 2.84 -2.67 10.09
CA ILE A 27 1.62 -2.62 9.28
C ILE A 27 1.60 -1.28 8.55
N SER A 28 1.40 -1.30 7.25
CA SER A 28 1.22 -0.10 6.43
C SER A 28 -0.05 -0.25 5.59
N THR A 29 -0.96 0.70 5.74
CA THR A 29 -2.20 0.73 4.97
C THR A 29 -2.29 2.04 4.21
N ASP A 30 -2.50 1.97 2.90
CA ASP A 30 -2.71 3.10 2.00
C ASP A 30 -1.64 4.22 2.12
N SER A 31 -0.38 3.83 2.26
CA SER A 31 0.73 4.78 2.35
C SER A 31 2.02 4.29 1.71
N TYR A 32 2.29 2.98 1.75
CA TYR A 32 3.53 2.41 1.22
C TYR A 32 3.72 2.66 -0.30
N ASN A 33 2.65 2.80 -1.05
CA ASN A 33 2.66 3.12 -2.48
C ASN A 33 3.35 4.45 -2.81
N TYR A 34 3.44 5.39 -1.87
CA TYR A 34 4.10 6.68 -2.10
C TYR A 34 5.64 6.61 -2.03
N PHE A 35 6.20 5.78 -1.17
CA PHE A 35 7.64 5.71 -0.92
C PHE A 35 8.26 4.34 -1.18
N GLY A 36 7.48 3.27 -1.11
CA GLY A 36 7.95 1.88 -1.28
C GLY A 36 8.24 1.47 -2.72
N ARG A 37 8.08 2.37 -3.69
CA ARG A 37 8.45 2.16 -5.10
C ARG A 37 9.96 2.26 -5.34
N ASP A 38 10.72 2.91 -4.43
CA ASP A 38 12.19 2.82 -4.42
C ASP A 38 12.59 1.42 -3.94
N GLU A 39 13.23 0.66 -4.81
CA GLU A 39 13.66 -0.73 -4.57
C GLU A 39 14.57 -0.89 -3.35
N ARG A 40 15.24 0.19 -2.93
CA ARG A 40 16.14 0.21 -1.77
C ARG A 40 15.41 0.51 -0.47
N TYR A 41 14.20 1.08 -0.54
CA TYR A 41 13.48 1.55 0.63
C TYR A 41 13.30 0.47 1.70
N LEU A 42 12.89 -0.74 1.29
CA LEU A 42 12.72 -1.85 2.23
C LEU A 42 14.00 -2.16 2.99
N ASP A 43 15.10 -2.42 2.28
CA ASP A 43 16.37 -2.83 2.89
C ASP A 43 17.01 -1.70 3.70
N GLU A 44 16.93 -0.46 3.22
CA GLU A 44 17.68 0.66 3.81
C GLU A 44 16.88 1.45 4.86
N LYS A 45 15.55 1.54 4.71
CA LYS A 45 14.72 2.48 5.48
C LYS A 45 13.72 1.82 6.43
N LEU A 46 13.22 0.63 6.12
CA LEU A 46 12.16 0.01 6.92
C LEU A 46 12.63 -1.25 7.67
N LEU A 47 13.27 -2.18 6.98
CA LEU A 47 13.72 -3.44 7.58
C LEU A 47 14.70 -3.27 8.75
N PRO A 48 15.58 -2.23 8.81
CA PRO A 48 16.44 -2.07 9.97
C PRO A 48 15.70 -2.01 11.30
N PHE A 49 14.46 -1.54 11.32
CA PHE A 49 13.65 -1.39 12.54
C PHE A 49 12.85 -2.64 12.90
N VAL A 50 12.72 -3.60 12.00
CA VAL A 50 12.01 -4.86 12.23
C VAL A 50 12.98 -5.89 12.82
N LYS A 51 12.52 -6.65 13.81
CA LYS A 51 13.31 -7.76 14.40
C LYS A 51 13.54 -8.88 13.38
N PRO A 52 14.65 -9.64 13.46
CA PRO A 52 14.79 -10.88 12.72
C PRO A 52 13.58 -11.80 12.94
N GLY A 53 13.01 -12.34 11.85
CA GLY A 53 11.79 -13.14 11.90
C GLY A 53 10.47 -12.35 12.03
N GLY A 54 10.54 -11.03 12.19
CA GLY A 54 9.38 -10.14 12.24
C GLY A 54 8.71 -9.97 10.87
N TYR A 55 7.48 -9.50 10.86
CA TYR A 55 6.64 -9.44 9.68
C TYR A 55 6.34 -8.01 9.24
N LEU A 56 6.13 -7.85 7.92
CA LEU A 56 5.57 -6.64 7.34
C LEU A 56 4.27 -7.01 6.62
N TYR A 57 3.21 -6.31 6.98
CA TYR A 57 1.88 -6.42 6.36
C TYR A 57 1.55 -5.09 5.69
N ILE A 58 1.49 -5.10 4.38
CA ILE A 58 1.32 -3.89 3.58
C ILE A 58 0.07 -4.05 2.71
N ALA A 59 -0.82 -3.07 2.75
CA ALA A 59 -1.96 -2.95 1.86
C ALA A 59 -1.86 -1.62 1.12
N VAL A 60 -1.89 -1.67 -0.20
CA VAL A 60 -1.81 -0.49 -1.07
C VAL A 60 -2.93 -0.49 -2.10
N PRO A 61 -3.45 0.68 -2.49
CA PRO A 61 -4.31 0.78 -3.64
C PRO A 61 -3.53 0.36 -4.89
N GLY A 62 -4.20 -0.28 -5.82
CA GLY A 62 -3.55 -0.79 -7.02
C GLY A 62 -4.52 -1.09 -8.15
N MET A 63 -4.00 -1.64 -9.20
CA MET A 63 -4.74 -2.06 -10.38
C MET A 63 -4.88 -3.58 -10.42
N LYS A 64 -6.02 -4.10 -10.93
CA LYS A 64 -6.19 -5.53 -11.20
C LYS A 64 -5.22 -6.02 -12.26
N LYS A 65 -4.96 -5.15 -13.23
CA LYS A 65 -3.96 -5.30 -14.29
C LYS A 65 -3.46 -3.91 -14.65
N ASP A 66 -2.18 -3.79 -14.90
CA ASP A 66 -1.57 -2.54 -15.34
C ASP A 66 -2.27 -1.99 -16.59
N CYS A 67 -2.63 -0.72 -16.55
CA CYS A 67 -3.25 0.01 -17.65
C CYS A 67 -2.67 1.42 -17.86
N HIS A 68 -1.45 1.67 -17.36
CA HIS A 68 -0.82 2.99 -17.46
C HIS A 68 -0.57 3.44 -18.91
N ASP A 69 -0.33 2.50 -19.84
CA ASP A 69 -0.15 2.83 -21.26
C ASP A 69 -1.43 3.37 -21.93
N ASN A 70 -2.61 3.07 -21.36
CA ASN A 70 -3.89 3.54 -21.84
C ASN A 70 -4.89 3.64 -20.69
N LEU A 71 -4.80 4.71 -19.91
CA LEU A 71 -5.62 4.93 -18.73
C LEU A 71 -7.11 4.99 -19.10
N PRO A 72 -7.95 4.18 -18.46
CA PRO A 72 -9.39 4.21 -18.65
C PRO A 72 -9.98 5.58 -18.30
N LYS A 73 -10.86 6.10 -19.16
CA LYS A 73 -11.55 7.38 -18.94
C LYS A 73 -12.35 7.40 -17.63
N GLU A 74 -12.86 6.25 -17.21
CA GLU A 74 -13.60 6.07 -15.96
C GLU A 74 -12.73 6.43 -14.74
N LEU A 75 -11.45 6.08 -14.76
CA LEU A 75 -10.52 6.41 -13.67
C LEU A 75 -10.15 7.91 -13.68
N LEU A 76 -10.07 8.52 -14.85
CA LEU A 76 -9.72 9.93 -15.00
C LEU A 76 -10.82 10.91 -14.54
N LEU A 77 -11.98 10.41 -14.11
CA LEU A 77 -13.04 11.22 -13.51
C LEU A 77 -12.70 11.67 -12.08
N SER A 78 -11.88 10.91 -11.38
CA SER A 78 -11.51 11.16 -9.97
C SER A 78 -10.00 11.37 -9.78
N TRP A 79 -9.17 10.74 -10.60
CA TRP A 79 -7.71 10.77 -10.43
C TRP A 79 -7.01 11.32 -11.66
N THR A 80 -5.93 12.06 -11.43
CA THR A 80 -5.02 12.46 -12.51
C THR A 80 -4.10 11.29 -12.89
N PRO A 81 -3.47 11.31 -14.09
CA PRO A 81 -2.46 10.32 -14.44
C PRO A 81 -1.33 10.18 -13.39
N GLU A 82 -0.89 11.30 -12.80
CA GLU A 82 0.15 11.33 -11.79
C GLU A 82 -0.29 10.64 -10.47
N GLN A 83 -1.56 10.77 -10.10
CA GLN A 83 -2.12 10.06 -8.94
C GLN A 83 -2.26 8.57 -9.23
N LEU A 84 -2.67 8.19 -10.42
CA LEU A 84 -2.77 6.79 -10.84
C LEU A 84 -1.40 6.10 -10.95
N ASP A 85 -0.31 6.86 -11.18
CA ASP A 85 1.07 6.35 -11.20
C ASP A 85 1.53 5.74 -9.86
N TYR A 86 0.78 5.97 -8.78
CA TYR A 86 1.00 5.30 -7.50
C TYR A 86 0.25 3.97 -7.35
N MET A 87 -0.64 3.62 -8.28
CA MET A 87 -1.50 2.44 -8.22
C MET A 87 -1.02 1.37 -9.20
N HIS A 88 -0.22 0.44 -8.73
CA HIS A 88 0.34 -0.63 -9.56
C HIS A 88 -0.33 -1.99 -9.29
N ASP A 89 -0.10 -2.95 -10.19
CA ASP A 89 -0.62 -4.31 -10.09
C ASP A 89 0.28 -5.24 -9.26
N VAL A 90 -0.16 -6.49 -9.07
CA VAL A 90 0.57 -7.53 -8.35
C VAL A 90 1.95 -7.78 -8.97
N SER A 91 2.07 -7.75 -10.31
CA SER A 91 3.32 -8.02 -11.01
C SER A 91 4.38 -6.96 -10.71
N TYR A 92 3.97 -5.70 -10.69
CA TYR A 92 4.84 -4.59 -10.31
C TYR A 92 5.36 -4.75 -8.89
N TRP A 93 4.46 -4.93 -7.92
CA TRP A 93 4.84 -5.04 -6.52
C TRP A 93 5.68 -6.28 -6.23
N THR A 94 5.37 -7.42 -6.87
CA THR A 94 6.19 -8.64 -6.77
C THR A 94 7.62 -8.38 -7.23
N ARG A 95 7.80 -7.64 -8.31
CA ARG A 95 9.12 -7.27 -8.83
C ARG A 95 9.86 -6.33 -7.86
N ILE A 96 9.18 -5.31 -7.34
CA ILE A 96 9.80 -4.32 -6.42
C ILE A 96 10.24 -5.01 -5.12
N VAL A 97 9.32 -5.68 -4.42
CA VAL A 97 9.66 -6.30 -3.13
C VAL A 97 10.55 -7.53 -3.28
N GLY A 98 10.51 -8.21 -4.43
CA GLY A 98 11.37 -9.35 -4.73
C GLY A 98 12.86 -9.01 -4.87
N ARG A 99 13.21 -7.73 -5.02
CA ARG A 99 14.60 -7.26 -5.02
C ARG A 99 15.18 -7.08 -3.62
N CYS A 100 14.33 -7.07 -2.61
CA CYS A 100 14.73 -6.96 -1.23
C CYS A 100 15.56 -8.19 -0.81
N LYS A 101 16.73 -7.96 -0.22
CA LYS A 101 17.64 -9.01 0.23
C LYS A 101 17.40 -9.39 1.69
N GLY A 102 16.97 -8.44 2.50
CA GLY A 102 16.78 -8.60 3.95
C GLY A 102 15.47 -9.27 4.34
N ALA A 103 14.56 -9.53 3.40
CA ALA A 103 13.29 -10.19 3.69
C ALA A 103 12.99 -11.33 2.72
N GLU A 104 12.12 -12.22 3.18
CA GLU A 104 11.44 -13.23 2.37
C GLU A 104 10.08 -12.71 1.97
N VAL A 105 9.72 -12.80 0.69
CA VAL A 105 8.37 -12.49 0.20
C VAL A 105 7.49 -13.69 0.46
N ILE A 106 6.53 -13.55 1.38
CA ILE A 106 5.59 -14.62 1.72
C ILE A 106 4.43 -14.60 0.73
N GLU A 107 3.90 -13.42 0.42
CA GLU A 107 2.75 -13.29 -0.47
C GLU A 107 2.66 -11.88 -1.07
N VAL A 108 2.30 -11.80 -2.35
CA VAL A 108 1.81 -10.57 -3.01
C VAL A 108 0.57 -10.96 -3.81
N LYS A 109 -0.57 -10.39 -3.46
CA LYS A 109 -1.85 -10.74 -4.11
C LYS A 109 -2.85 -9.61 -4.10
N GLN A 110 -3.86 -9.72 -4.95
CA GLN A 110 -5.07 -8.92 -4.86
C GLN A 110 -5.87 -9.31 -3.61
N MET A 111 -6.39 -8.31 -2.89
CA MET A 111 -7.21 -8.55 -1.71
C MET A 111 -8.58 -9.10 -2.09
N LYS A 112 -9.05 -10.12 -1.36
CA LYS A 112 -10.38 -10.71 -1.56
C LYS A 112 -11.50 -9.79 -1.10
N SER A 113 -11.23 -8.92 -0.11
CA SER A 113 -12.16 -7.95 0.46
C SER A 113 -12.27 -6.65 -0.36
N ASN A 114 -11.80 -6.63 -1.59
CA ASN A 114 -11.75 -5.42 -2.42
C ASN A 114 -13.10 -4.69 -2.52
N GLU A 115 -14.18 -5.42 -2.79
CA GLU A 115 -15.53 -4.83 -2.91
C GLU A 115 -16.01 -4.23 -1.58
N GLU A 116 -15.79 -4.93 -0.47
CA GLU A 116 -16.13 -4.48 0.87
C GLU A 116 -15.35 -3.22 1.25
N VAL A 117 -14.02 -3.24 1.04
CA VAL A 117 -13.14 -2.09 1.33
C VAL A 117 -13.56 -0.84 0.55
N TRP A 118 -13.86 -0.99 -0.75
CA TRP A 118 -14.34 0.14 -1.55
C TRP A 118 -15.73 0.61 -1.09
N ALA A 119 -16.63 -0.29 -0.73
CA ALA A 119 -17.97 0.08 -0.23
C ALA A 119 -17.86 0.90 1.07
N ASP A 120 -17.03 0.44 2.01
CA ASP A 120 -16.77 1.14 3.28
C ASP A 120 -16.10 2.49 3.07
N TRP A 121 -15.13 2.57 2.15
CA TRP A 121 -14.46 3.82 1.82
C TRP A 121 -15.42 4.84 1.21
N LEU A 122 -16.17 4.47 0.20
CA LEU A 122 -17.09 5.37 -0.50
C LEU A 122 -18.28 5.80 0.35
N ALA A 123 -18.59 5.09 1.43
CA ALA A 123 -19.60 5.48 2.41
C ALA A 123 -19.13 6.61 3.34
N GLN A 124 -17.82 6.90 3.38
CA GLN A 124 -17.27 7.97 4.22
C GLN A 124 -17.61 9.35 3.65
N ASP A 125 -17.83 10.33 4.53
CA ASP A 125 -18.16 11.71 4.17
C ASP A 125 -16.95 12.63 4.32
N ASN A 126 -15.82 12.23 3.74
CA ASN A 126 -14.63 13.07 3.63
C ASN A 126 -14.37 13.42 2.16
N GLU A 127 -13.60 14.48 1.92
CA GLU A 127 -13.37 15.03 0.58
C GLU A 127 -12.75 14.03 -0.41
N TYR A 128 -11.90 13.11 0.07
CA TYR A 128 -11.23 12.10 -0.77
C TYR A 128 -12.23 11.02 -1.22
N ALA A 129 -12.98 10.45 -0.27
CA ALA A 129 -13.99 9.44 -0.58
C ALA A 129 -15.09 10.00 -1.51
N VAL A 130 -15.52 11.24 -1.28
CA VAL A 130 -16.47 11.94 -2.15
C VAL A 130 -15.88 12.15 -3.55
N GLY A 131 -14.60 12.52 -3.65
CA GLY A 131 -13.89 12.69 -4.92
C GLY A 131 -13.84 11.39 -5.73
N ASP A 132 -13.60 10.26 -5.06
CA ASP A 132 -13.43 8.96 -5.70
C ASP A 132 -14.75 8.37 -6.25
N ARG A 133 -15.89 8.81 -5.75
CA ARG A 133 -17.22 8.30 -6.15
C ARG A 133 -17.46 8.38 -7.65
N LYS A 134 -17.03 9.46 -8.31
CA LYS A 134 -17.25 9.66 -9.75
C LYS A 134 -16.70 8.51 -10.60
N SER A 135 -15.44 8.15 -10.34
CA SER A 135 -14.81 7.04 -11.04
C SER A 135 -15.43 5.69 -10.70
N MET A 136 -15.78 5.49 -9.43
CA MET A 136 -16.32 4.21 -8.97
C MET A 136 -17.76 3.97 -9.44
N GLU A 137 -18.57 5.01 -9.54
CA GLU A 137 -19.92 4.99 -10.15
C GLU A 137 -19.87 4.77 -11.67
N ALA A 138 -18.80 5.27 -12.33
CA ALA A 138 -18.52 5.04 -13.75
C ALA A 138 -17.86 3.68 -14.04
N ASP A 139 -18.01 2.70 -13.15
CA ASP A 139 -17.47 1.33 -13.29
C ASP A 139 -15.94 1.22 -13.15
N GLY A 140 -15.30 2.19 -12.50
CA GLY A 140 -13.86 2.16 -12.21
C GLY A 140 -13.42 0.95 -11.38
N ARG A 141 -14.34 0.33 -10.62
CA ARG A 141 -14.09 -0.89 -9.83
C ARG A 141 -13.54 -2.06 -10.63
N LYS A 142 -13.83 -2.14 -11.93
CA LYS A 142 -13.31 -3.20 -12.79
C LYS A 142 -11.80 -3.13 -13.01
N TYR A 143 -11.19 -1.95 -12.82
CA TYR A 143 -9.76 -1.73 -13.01
C TYR A 143 -8.97 -1.76 -11.71
N LEU A 144 -9.59 -1.38 -10.59
CA LEU A 144 -8.91 -1.17 -9.31
C LEU A 144 -9.06 -2.35 -8.35
N ASN A 145 -8.07 -2.52 -7.50
CA ASN A 145 -8.05 -3.44 -6.37
C ASN A 145 -7.09 -2.90 -5.31
N PHE A 146 -7.18 -3.45 -4.10
CA PHE A 146 -6.09 -3.36 -3.12
C PHE A 146 -5.15 -4.55 -3.27
N ILE A 147 -3.85 -4.27 -3.14
CA ILE A 147 -2.79 -5.28 -3.18
C ILE A 147 -2.28 -5.50 -1.76
N SER A 148 -2.31 -6.75 -1.33
CA SER A 148 -1.71 -7.20 -0.08
C SER A 148 -0.30 -7.72 -0.33
N ILE A 149 0.66 -7.27 0.47
CA ILE A 149 2.06 -7.70 0.44
C ILE A 149 2.42 -8.16 1.85
N VAL A 150 2.90 -9.38 1.98
CA VAL A 150 3.37 -9.94 3.25
C VAL A 150 4.83 -10.35 3.10
N LEU A 151 5.67 -9.82 3.97
CA LEU A 151 7.09 -10.10 4.00
C LEU A 151 7.50 -10.56 5.40
N ARG A 152 8.56 -11.35 5.49
CA ARG A 152 9.20 -11.76 6.74
C ARG A 152 10.67 -11.38 6.70
N LYS A 153 11.13 -10.64 7.70
CA LYS A 153 12.55 -10.30 7.82
C LYS A 153 13.39 -11.57 8.06
N ARG A 154 14.48 -11.70 7.35
CA ARG A 154 15.49 -12.76 7.51
C ARG A 154 16.29 -12.61 8.80
#